data_57e35d8e6b43f5edd73635794823b70f
#
_entry.id   57e35d8e6b43f5edd73635794823b70f
#
_cell.length_a   1.000
_cell.length_b   1.000
_cell.length_c   1.000
_cell.angle_alpha   90.00
_cell.angle_beta   90.00
_cell.angle_gamma   90.00
#
_symmetry.space_group_name_H-M   'P 1'
#
loop_
_entity.id
_entity.type
_entity.pdbx_description
1 polymer ?
#
loop_
_entity_poly.entity_id
_entity_poly.type
_entity_poly.pdbx_seq_one_letter_code
_entity_poly.pdbx_strand_id
1 'polypeptide(L)'
;MADILLKYLTDLPSAADAEPSDLMHINQAGNDRSITLEVLASAIFNIRYPVGKVEWFANDTNPNAIWSGSTWARIPGMGKTIRLANSTGTDVLQQGGSDTVEITSSNLPPHKHPINVKTESFDYGSKSTSSTGSHVHAFAYRRNGNSSDSDPGGDVMKSGSGTKNESRNTESAGNHQHSVSIGAHEHDIKGDTDSVGSGTPLSLTNAYVKLAAWYRTA
;
A
#
# COMPACT_ATOMS: atom_id res chain seq x y z
N MET A 1 55.60 60.73 -51.42
CA MET A 1 54.46 59.73 -51.32
C MET A 1 55.05 58.44 -50.76
N ALA A 2 54.64 58.01 -49.61
CA ALA A 2 55.11 56.75 -49.07
C ALA A 2 54.41 55.63 -49.88
N ASP A 3 55.19 54.75 -50.44
CA ASP A 3 54.72 53.57 -51.19
C ASP A 3 54.01 52.65 -50.17
N ILE A 4 52.71 52.53 -50.25
CA ILE A 4 51.95 51.61 -49.43
C ILE A 4 52.15 50.24 -50.06
N LEU A 5 53.11 49.47 -49.56
CA LEU A 5 53.26 48.05 -49.87
C LEU A 5 52.05 47.27 -49.32
N LEU A 6 51.18 46.87 -50.25
CA LEU A 6 50.13 45.94 -49.92
C LEU A 6 50.74 44.58 -49.58
N LYS A 7 50.77 44.25 -48.30
CA LYS A 7 51.15 42.91 -47.82
C LYS A 7 49.94 42.00 -47.82
N TYR A 8 50.06 40.84 -48.45
CA TYR A 8 49.07 39.80 -48.32
C TYR A 8 49.19 39.15 -46.94
N LEU A 9 48.11 38.54 -46.44
CA LEU A 9 48.06 37.83 -45.16
C LEU A 9 49.15 36.74 -45.05
N THR A 10 49.51 36.14 -46.21
CA THR A 10 50.61 35.15 -46.33
C THR A 10 52.01 35.72 -46.12
N ASP A 11 52.19 37.03 -46.24
CA ASP A 11 53.47 37.71 -46.06
C ASP A 11 53.71 38.21 -44.63
N LEU A 12 52.73 38.02 -43.76
CA LEU A 12 52.84 38.37 -42.32
C LEU A 12 53.50 37.22 -41.54
N PRO A 13 54.33 37.55 -40.53
CA PRO A 13 54.82 36.58 -39.62
C PRO A 13 53.68 35.85 -38.93
N SER A 14 53.82 34.53 -38.76
CA SER A 14 52.86 33.77 -38.00
C SER A 14 52.83 34.25 -36.57
N ALA A 15 51.65 34.48 -36.03
CA ALA A 15 51.47 34.75 -34.61
C ALA A 15 51.76 33.47 -33.81
N ALA A 16 52.56 33.58 -32.75
CA ALA A 16 52.84 32.43 -31.85
C ALA A 16 51.73 32.25 -30.78
N ASP A 17 50.98 33.32 -30.53
CA ASP A 17 49.92 33.38 -29.52
C ASP A 17 48.83 34.38 -29.99
N ALA A 18 47.72 34.41 -29.32
CA ALA A 18 46.60 35.32 -29.59
C ALA A 18 46.11 35.97 -28.29
N GLU A 19 46.12 37.28 -28.29
CA GLU A 19 45.65 38.07 -27.16
C GLU A 19 44.25 38.63 -27.40
N PRO A 20 43.45 38.86 -26.34
CA PRO A 20 42.09 39.41 -26.48
C PRO A 20 41.97 40.70 -27.29
N SER A 21 43.03 41.52 -27.25
CA SER A 21 43.13 42.79 -27.92
C SER A 21 43.57 42.70 -29.40
N ASP A 22 44.00 41.54 -29.88
CA ASP A 22 44.43 41.33 -31.25
C ASP A 22 43.28 41.61 -32.22
N LEU A 23 43.67 42.23 -33.33
CA LEU A 23 42.69 42.68 -34.33
C LEU A 23 42.57 41.69 -35.48
N MET A 24 41.35 41.43 -35.85
CA MET A 24 40.99 40.69 -37.05
C MET A 24 40.24 41.58 -38.01
N HIS A 25 40.50 41.41 -39.29
CA HIS A 25 39.71 42.04 -40.34
C HIS A 25 38.41 41.28 -40.61
N ILE A 26 37.29 42.02 -40.67
CA ILE A 26 35.98 41.49 -41.05
C ILE A 26 35.32 42.41 -42.07
N ASN A 27 34.50 41.84 -42.95
CA ASN A 27 33.57 42.61 -43.75
C ASN A 27 32.18 42.60 -43.11
N GLN A 28 31.71 43.75 -42.64
CA GLN A 28 30.43 43.90 -41.99
C GLN A 28 29.51 44.77 -42.84
N ALA A 29 28.48 44.17 -43.39
CA ALA A 29 27.49 44.82 -44.30
C ALA A 29 28.16 45.57 -45.47
N GLY A 30 29.17 44.95 -46.11
CA GLY A 30 29.88 45.49 -47.22
C GLY A 30 30.99 46.49 -46.87
N ASN A 31 31.25 46.72 -45.61
CA ASN A 31 32.33 47.61 -45.13
C ASN A 31 33.41 46.82 -44.41
N ASP A 32 34.64 47.12 -44.72
CA ASP A 32 35.80 46.56 -44.08
C ASP A 32 35.99 47.20 -42.66
N ARG A 33 36.07 46.34 -41.64
CA ARG A 33 36.22 46.76 -40.28
C ARG A 33 37.26 45.89 -39.57
N SER A 34 37.77 46.38 -38.45
CA SER A 34 38.52 45.55 -37.53
C SER A 34 37.64 45.17 -36.31
N ILE A 35 37.85 43.99 -35.79
CA ILE A 35 37.23 43.50 -34.59
C ILE A 35 38.32 42.90 -33.70
N THR A 36 38.23 43.09 -32.39
CA THR A 36 39.15 42.41 -31.44
C THR A 36 38.73 40.94 -31.29
N LEU A 37 39.67 40.07 -30.93
CA LEU A 37 39.41 38.68 -30.58
C LEU A 37 38.42 38.57 -29.42
N GLU A 38 38.46 39.46 -28.47
CA GLU A 38 37.52 39.53 -27.34
C GLU A 38 36.06 39.68 -27.82
N VAL A 39 35.83 40.63 -28.74
CA VAL A 39 34.48 40.85 -29.29
C VAL A 39 34.01 39.65 -30.12
N LEU A 40 34.92 39.07 -30.92
CA LEU A 40 34.61 37.87 -31.67
C LEU A 40 34.29 36.68 -30.77
N ALA A 41 35.13 36.45 -29.75
CA ALA A 41 34.92 35.38 -28.76
C ALA A 41 33.58 35.55 -28.03
N SER A 42 33.23 36.77 -27.64
CA SER A 42 31.93 37.08 -27.02
C SER A 42 30.75 36.79 -27.95
N ALA A 43 30.88 37.14 -29.24
CA ALA A 43 29.83 36.84 -30.22
C ALA A 43 29.65 35.32 -30.40
N ILE A 44 30.74 34.57 -30.55
CA ILE A 44 30.71 33.10 -30.64
C ILE A 44 30.14 32.49 -29.37
N PHE A 45 30.54 32.98 -28.18
CA PHE A 45 30.01 32.51 -26.93
C PHE A 45 28.51 32.70 -26.84
N ASN A 46 28.00 33.88 -27.19
CA ASN A 46 26.57 34.16 -27.13
C ASN A 46 25.75 33.31 -28.14
N ILE A 47 26.32 32.96 -29.29
CA ILE A 47 25.69 32.01 -30.22
C ILE A 47 25.65 30.59 -29.66
N ARG A 48 26.75 30.15 -29.04
CA ARG A 48 26.86 28.79 -28.49
C ARG A 48 26.05 28.62 -27.19
N TYR A 49 25.99 29.63 -26.39
CA TYR A 49 25.33 29.64 -25.08
C TYR A 49 24.26 30.73 -24.99
N PRO A 50 23.17 30.65 -25.73
CA PRO A 50 22.11 31.66 -25.64
C PRO A 50 21.48 31.64 -24.25
N VAL A 51 20.85 32.73 -23.82
CA VAL A 51 20.08 32.80 -22.58
C VAL A 51 19.04 31.66 -22.55
N GLY A 52 18.94 30.97 -21.41
CA GLY A 52 18.12 29.77 -21.25
C GLY A 52 18.86 28.45 -21.56
N LYS A 53 20.05 28.49 -22.17
CA LYS A 53 20.87 27.29 -22.40
C LYS A 53 21.26 26.64 -21.07
N VAL A 54 21.15 25.31 -20.99
CA VAL A 54 21.55 24.49 -19.85
C VAL A 54 22.91 23.83 -20.14
N GLU A 55 23.79 23.87 -19.17
CA GLU A 55 25.07 23.17 -19.18
C GLU A 55 25.23 22.28 -17.94
N TRP A 56 25.92 21.14 -18.14
CA TRP A 56 26.12 20.10 -17.14
C TRP A 56 27.60 19.92 -16.86
N PHE A 57 27.95 19.84 -15.59
CA PHE A 57 29.32 19.62 -15.14
C PHE A 57 29.41 18.35 -14.29
N ALA A 58 30.45 17.56 -14.54
CA ALA A 58 30.76 16.37 -13.74
C ALA A 58 31.36 16.71 -12.36
N ASN A 59 31.62 17.97 -12.12
CA ASN A 59 32.11 18.53 -10.86
C ASN A 59 31.27 19.74 -10.44
N ASP A 60 31.59 20.36 -9.33
CA ASP A 60 30.88 21.56 -8.85
C ASP A 60 31.40 22.87 -9.44
N THR A 61 31.70 22.89 -10.73
CA THR A 61 32.15 24.10 -11.43
C THR A 61 31.03 25.14 -11.46
N ASN A 62 31.41 26.38 -11.09
CA ASN A 62 30.52 27.52 -11.21
C ASN A 62 30.80 28.27 -12.52
N PRO A 63 29.89 28.29 -13.49
CA PRO A 63 30.10 28.98 -14.78
C PRO A 63 30.38 30.47 -14.64
N ASN A 64 29.85 31.12 -13.61
CA ASN A 64 30.11 32.53 -13.36
C ASN A 64 31.58 32.83 -13.01
N ALA A 65 32.33 31.81 -12.60
CA ALA A 65 33.76 31.95 -12.32
C ALA A 65 34.65 31.73 -13.53
N ILE A 66 34.17 31.07 -14.56
CA ILE A 66 34.98 30.70 -15.74
C ILE A 66 34.55 31.42 -17.02
N TRP A 67 33.31 31.91 -17.09
CA TRP A 67 32.76 32.57 -18.27
C TRP A 67 32.36 34.02 -17.94
N SER A 68 33.33 34.90 -17.96
CA SER A 68 33.11 36.33 -17.72
C SER A 68 32.13 36.91 -18.75
N GLY A 69 31.35 37.91 -18.35
CA GLY A 69 30.36 38.54 -19.23
C GLY A 69 29.08 37.78 -19.43
N SER A 70 28.86 36.67 -18.67
CA SER A 70 27.61 35.93 -18.64
C SER A 70 27.16 35.65 -17.21
N THR A 71 25.87 35.44 -17.01
CA THR A 71 25.29 35.13 -15.70
C THR A 71 24.56 33.79 -15.77
N TRP A 72 24.85 32.97 -14.77
CA TRP A 72 24.31 31.61 -14.70
C TRP A 72 23.67 31.36 -13.34
N ALA A 73 22.56 30.64 -13.33
CA ALA A 73 21.91 30.18 -12.13
C ALA A 73 21.85 28.66 -12.11
N ARG A 74 21.93 28.07 -10.94
CA ARG A 74 21.73 26.62 -10.78
C ARG A 74 20.30 26.25 -11.12
N ILE A 75 20.12 25.10 -11.80
CA ILE A 75 18.79 24.52 -11.96
C ILE A 75 18.27 24.15 -10.58
N PRO A 76 17.06 24.60 -10.19
CA PRO A 76 16.46 24.27 -8.93
C PRO A 76 16.06 22.79 -8.84
N GLY A 77 15.92 22.25 -7.63
CA GLY A 77 15.43 20.88 -7.43
C GLY A 77 16.53 19.85 -7.25
N MET A 78 17.41 20.07 -6.26
CA MET A 78 18.44 19.09 -5.87
C MET A 78 17.81 17.71 -5.62
N GLY A 79 18.43 16.66 -6.20
CA GLY A 79 17.98 15.29 -6.09
C GLY A 79 16.80 14.91 -6.98
N LYS A 80 16.24 15.83 -7.74
CA LYS A 80 15.10 15.56 -8.63
C LYS A 80 15.54 15.09 -10.01
N THR A 81 14.75 14.22 -10.61
CA THR A 81 14.87 13.82 -12.01
C THR A 81 14.28 14.89 -12.92
N ILE A 82 14.84 15.00 -14.14
CA ILE A 82 14.33 15.93 -15.14
C ILE A 82 13.10 15.32 -15.83
N ARG A 83 12.07 16.14 -15.96
CA ARG A 83 10.91 15.88 -16.82
C ARG A 83 10.80 16.97 -17.86
N LEU A 84 10.29 16.63 -19.03
CA LEU A 84 10.01 17.62 -20.06
C LEU A 84 8.85 18.52 -19.64
N ALA A 85 8.98 19.80 -19.91
CA ALA A 85 7.91 20.76 -19.73
C ALA A 85 6.77 20.50 -20.73
N ASN A 86 5.61 21.09 -20.46
CA ASN A 86 4.49 21.03 -21.38
C ASN A 86 4.84 21.73 -22.73
N SER A 87 4.03 21.50 -23.75
CA SER A 87 4.26 22.02 -25.10
C SER A 87 4.24 23.55 -25.18
N THR A 88 3.66 24.24 -24.21
CA THR A 88 3.60 25.71 -24.15
C THR A 88 4.74 26.30 -23.33
N GLY A 89 5.52 25.47 -22.62
CA GLY A 89 6.64 25.91 -21.80
C GLY A 89 6.25 26.66 -20.51
N THR A 90 4.97 26.68 -20.14
CA THR A 90 4.50 27.48 -18.99
C THR A 90 4.91 26.90 -17.64
N ASP A 91 5.39 25.65 -17.60
CA ASP A 91 5.84 24.91 -16.44
C ASP A 91 7.35 24.65 -16.40
N VAL A 92 8.12 25.36 -17.26
CA VAL A 92 9.59 25.29 -17.23
C VAL A 92 10.11 25.66 -15.85
N LEU A 93 11.06 24.89 -15.31
CA LEU A 93 11.64 25.00 -13.97
C LEU A 93 10.67 24.76 -12.79
N GLN A 94 9.42 24.40 -13.04
CA GLN A 94 8.54 23.97 -11.97
C GLN A 94 9.03 22.66 -11.35
N GLN A 95 8.77 22.51 -10.07
CA GLN A 95 9.20 21.35 -9.28
C GLN A 95 7.99 20.57 -8.77
N GLY A 96 8.12 19.26 -8.70
CA GLY A 96 7.05 18.39 -8.22
C GLY A 96 7.55 16.97 -7.98
N GLY A 97 6.61 16.09 -7.64
CA GLY A 97 6.88 14.67 -7.41
C GLY A 97 7.43 14.36 -6.01
N SER A 98 7.58 13.09 -5.74
CA SER A 98 8.13 12.54 -4.50
C SER A 98 8.96 11.31 -4.84
N ASP A 99 10.03 11.09 -4.10
CA ASP A 99 10.87 9.89 -4.18
C ASP A 99 10.29 8.72 -3.37
N THR A 100 9.22 8.97 -2.64
CA THR A 100 8.53 7.96 -1.84
C THR A 100 7.04 7.98 -2.11
N VAL A 101 6.41 6.82 -2.00
CA VAL A 101 4.95 6.67 -2.06
C VAL A 101 4.47 5.84 -0.89
N GLU A 102 3.38 6.26 -0.29
CA GLU A 102 2.64 5.46 0.67
C GLU A 102 1.59 4.64 -0.06
N ILE A 103 1.56 3.33 0.22
CA ILE A 103 0.54 2.44 -0.32
C ILE A 103 -0.65 2.47 0.64
N THR A 104 -1.73 3.04 0.19
CA THR A 104 -3.01 3.04 0.90
C THR A 104 -3.93 1.93 0.38
N SER A 105 -5.01 1.64 1.09
CA SER A 105 -6.01 0.66 0.65
C SER A 105 -6.60 0.98 -0.73
N SER A 106 -6.67 2.25 -1.12
CA SER A 106 -7.14 2.69 -2.44
C SER A 106 -6.18 2.35 -3.59
N ASN A 107 -4.92 2.07 -3.28
CA ASN A 107 -3.91 1.68 -4.27
C ASN A 107 -3.88 0.15 -4.53
N LEU A 108 -4.56 -0.62 -3.68
CA LEU A 108 -4.62 -2.07 -3.82
C LEU A 108 -5.79 -2.45 -4.72
N PRO A 109 -5.62 -3.44 -5.62
CA PRO A 109 -6.75 -3.99 -6.35
C PRO A 109 -7.79 -4.58 -5.39
N PRO A 110 -9.09 -4.52 -5.71
CA PRO A 110 -10.10 -5.22 -4.94
C PRO A 110 -9.77 -6.70 -4.83
N HIS A 111 -9.66 -7.21 -3.62
CA HIS A 111 -9.36 -8.61 -3.37
C HIS A 111 -10.12 -9.13 -2.16
N LYS A 112 -10.29 -10.44 -2.08
CA LYS A 112 -10.98 -11.14 -0.98
C LYS A 112 -10.10 -12.27 -0.49
N HIS A 113 -10.12 -12.50 0.81
CA HIS A 113 -9.56 -13.69 1.42
C HIS A 113 -10.70 -14.61 1.83
N PRO A 114 -10.89 -15.78 1.19
CA PRO A 114 -11.88 -16.71 1.66
C PRO A 114 -11.42 -17.27 3.01
N ILE A 115 -12.25 -17.08 4.03
CA ILE A 115 -12.07 -17.72 5.33
C ILE A 115 -12.80 -19.06 5.25
N ASN A 116 -12.07 -20.15 5.24
CA ASN A 116 -12.60 -21.50 5.23
C ASN A 116 -12.09 -22.23 6.47
N VAL A 117 -12.48 -21.75 7.63
CA VAL A 117 -12.15 -22.36 8.91
C VAL A 117 -13.35 -23.15 9.42
N LYS A 118 -13.09 -24.33 9.95
CA LYS A 118 -14.05 -25.12 10.70
C LYS A 118 -13.67 -25.05 12.17
N THR A 119 -14.66 -24.94 13.03
CA THR A 119 -14.42 -25.19 14.45
C THR A 119 -14.03 -26.67 14.63
N GLU A 120 -13.23 -26.93 15.64
CA GLU A 120 -13.02 -28.32 16.01
C GLU A 120 -14.36 -29.02 16.25
N SER A 121 -14.43 -30.27 15.83
CA SER A 121 -15.58 -31.11 16.07
C SER A 121 -15.72 -31.33 17.58
N PHE A 122 -16.76 -30.77 18.15
CA PHE A 122 -17.11 -31.04 19.53
C PHE A 122 -18.34 -31.93 19.58
N ASP A 123 -18.17 -33.15 20.08
CA ASP A 123 -19.28 -34.08 20.29
C ASP A 123 -19.85 -33.85 21.70
N TYR A 124 -21.05 -33.30 21.74
CA TYR A 124 -21.78 -33.16 22.98
C TYR A 124 -22.22 -34.52 23.58
N GLY A 125 -22.12 -35.59 22.79
CA GLY A 125 -22.56 -36.91 23.17
C GLY A 125 -24.06 -36.99 23.47
N SER A 126 -24.47 -38.09 24.00
CA SER A 126 -25.82 -38.25 24.59
C SER A 126 -25.86 -37.66 26.00
N LYS A 127 -26.79 -36.78 26.24
CA LYS A 127 -27.09 -36.29 27.58
C LYS A 127 -28.34 -36.94 28.05
N SER A 128 -28.26 -37.59 29.20
CA SER A 128 -29.43 -38.19 29.86
C SER A 128 -30.04 -37.12 30.81
N THR A 129 -31.33 -37.12 30.86
CA THR A 129 -32.05 -36.37 31.89
C THR A 129 -31.79 -37.01 33.26
N SER A 130 -32.05 -36.29 34.34
CA SER A 130 -32.03 -36.85 35.67
C SER A 130 -33.03 -38.05 35.75
N SER A 131 -32.59 -39.09 36.38
CA SER A 131 -33.45 -40.26 36.62
C SER A 131 -34.45 -39.94 37.72
N THR A 132 -35.61 -39.43 37.31
CA THR A 132 -36.73 -39.18 38.22
C THR A 132 -37.95 -39.83 37.60
N GLY A 133 -38.70 -40.50 38.34
CA GLY A 133 -39.94 -41.08 37.81
C GLY A 133 -40.31 -42.40 38.40
N SER A 134 -39.53 -42.91 39.33
CA SER A 134 -40.01 -44.03 40.11
C SER A 134 -41.25 -43.60 40.86
N HIS A 135 -42.38 -44.17 40.51
CA HIS A 135 -43.65 -43.85 41.12
C HIS A 135 -44.52 -45.07 41.17
N VAL A 136 -45.45 -45.03 42.06
CA VAL A 136 -46.47 -46.06 42.23
C VAL A 136 -47.83 -45.39 42.20
N HIS A 137 -48.80 -46.12 41.74
CA HIS A 137 -50.18 -45.66 41.84
C HIS A 137 -50.89 -46.34 42.97
N ALA A 138 -51.46 -45.56 43.84
CA ALA A 138 -52.32 -46.07 44.87
C ALA A 138 -53.69 -46.35 44.27
N PHE A 139 -54.20 -47.51 44.44
CA PHE A 139 -55.57 -47.82 44.09
C PHE A 139 -56.29 -48.43 45.27
N ALA A 140 -57.48 -47.97 45.51
CA ALA A 140 -58.36 -48.51 46.55
C ALA A 140 -59.23 -49.61 45.98
N TYR A 141 -59.25 -50.68 46.68
CA TYR A 141 -60.15 -51.79 46.31
C TYR A 141 -60.93 -52.27 47.53
N ARG A 142 -62.04 -52.84 47.31
CA ARG A 142 -62.83 -53.41 48.37
C ARG A 142 -62.62 -54.91 48.43
N ARG A 143 -62.23 -55.39 49.57
CA ARG A 143 -62.07 -56.83 49.84
C ARG A 143 -63.38 -57.40 50.33
N ASN A 144 -63.76 -58.50 49.74
CA ASN A 144 -64.90 -59.13 50.22
C ASN A 144 -64.61 -59.94 51.51
N GLY A 145 -65.09 -59.41 52.62
CA GLY A 145 -64.72 -59.86 53.96
C GLY A 145 -65.46 -61.12 54.34
N ASN A 146 -65.55 -62.17 53.60
CA ASN A 146 -66.07 -63.40 54.07
C ASN A 146 -64.93 -64.32 54.54
N SER A 147 -64.75 -64.40 55.85
CA SER A 147 -63.63 -65.03 56.54
C SER A 147 -63.65 -66.55 56.57
N SER A 148 -64.32 -67.24 55.62
CA SER A 148 -64.35 -68.65 55.62
C SER A 148 -64.01 -69.35 54.30
N ASP A 149 -63.29 -68.60 53.42
CA ASP A 149 -62.87 -69.22 52.20
C ASP A 149 -61.37 -69.50 52.24
N SER A 150 -61.04 -70.75 52.33
CA SER A 150 -59.70 -71.31 52.33
C SER A 150 -59.16 -71.41 50.90
N ASP A 151 -59.39 -70.41 50.08
CA ASP A 151 -58.89 -70.41 48.68
C ASP A 151 -57.46 -69.87 48.65
N PRO A 152 -56.46 -70.69 48.34
CA PRO A 152 -55.08 -70.28 48.27
C PRO A 152 -54.83 -69.44 46.98
N GLY A 153 -55.86 -69.07 46.28
CA GLY A 153 -55.74 -68.32 45.02
C GLY A 153 -56.02 -66.85 45.20
N GLY A 154 -55.07 -66.09 45.53
CA GLY A 154 -54.95 -64.68 45.35
C GLY A 154 -56.18 -63.75 45.48
N ASP A 155 -55.98 -62.63 46.05
CA ASP A 155 -56.98 -61.56 46.18
C ASP A 155 -57.51 -61.11 44.83
N VAL A 156 -58.73 -61.46 44.54
CA VAL A 156 -59.44 -60.99 43.31
C VAL A 156 -60.12 -59.66 43.62
N MET A 157 -59.86 -58.65 42.78
CA MET A 157 -60.60 -57.42 42.82
C MET A 157 -62.04 -57.65 42.32
N LYS A 158 -62.98 -57.65 43.22
CA LYS A 158 -64.41 -57.72 42.95
C LYS A 158 -65.03 -56.32 43.21
N SER A 159 -65.77 -55.84 42.22
CA SER A 159 -66.66 -54.71 42.44
C SER A 159 -67.84 -55.18 43.27
N GLY A 160 -67.90 -54.85 44.55
CA GLY A 160 -68.98 -55.26 45.45
C GLY A 160 -68.92 -54.62 46.85
N SER A 161 -69.97 -54.84 47.61
CA SER A 161 -70.20 -54.24 48.90
C SER A 161 -69.35 -54.89 50.01
N GLY A 162 -68.01 -54.78 49.92
CA GLY A 162 -67.07 -55.18 50.93
C GLY A 162 -67.02 -54.18 52.11
N THR A 163 -66.67 -54.65 53.31
CA THR A 163 -66.69 -53.86 54.48
C THR A 163 -65.36 -53.21 54.88
N LYS A 164 -64.33 -53.43 54.10
CA LYS A 164 -63.01 -52.81 54.36
C LYS A 164 -62.48 -52.17 53.09
N ASN A 165 -62.11 -50.94 53.20
CA ASN A 165 -61.34 -50.26 52.17
C ASN A 165 -59.86 -50.56 52.40
N GLU A 166 -59.22 -51.17 51.41
CA GLU A 166 -57.79 -51.40 51.46
C GLU A 166 -57.15 -50.60 50.26
N SER A 167 -55.96 -50.18 50.50
CA SER A 167 -55.17 -49.48 49.48
C SER A 167 -53.91 -50.29 49.19
N ARG A 168 -53.66 -50.52 47.96
CA ARG A 168 -52.40 -51.11 47.48
C ARG A 168 -51.77 -50.22 46.44
N ASN A 169 -50.49 -50.33 46.39
CA ASN A 169 -49.75 -49.67 45.32
C ASN A 169 -49.47 -50.68 44.19
N THR A 170 -49.37 -50.19 42.97
CA THR A 170 -48.79 -50.98 41.88
C THR A 170 -47.32 -51.24 42.19
N GLU A 171 -46.77 -52.21 41.49
CA GLU A 171 -45.31 -52.32 41.52
C GLU A 171 -44.68 -51.04 41.01
N SER A 172 -43.43 -50.79 41.46
CA SER A 172 -42.69 -49.63 40.98
C SER A 172 -42.47 -49.73 39.49
N ALA A 173 -42.86 -48.73 38.75
CA ALA A 173 -42.62 -48.65 37.32
C ALA A 173 -41.12 -48.50 36.98
N GLY A 174 -40.29 -48.40 38.00
CA GLY A 174 -38.84 -48.19 37.84
C GLY A 174 -38.48 -46.78 37.37
N ASN A 175 -37.21 -46.59 37.28
CA ASN A 175 -36.64 -45.34 36.75
C ASN A 175 -36.53 -45.46 35.24
N HIS A 176 -36.79 -44.37 34.52
CA HIS A 176 -36.56 -44.29 33.11
C HIS A 176 -35.78 -42.99 32.77
N GLN A 177 -35.14 -43.01 31.64
CA GLN A 177 -34.34 -41.88 31.12
C GLN A 177 -34.78 -41.52 29.71
N HIS A 178 -34.69 -40.27 29.41
CA HIS A 178 -34.87 -39.79 28.03
C HIS A 178 -33.50 -39.39 27.49
N SER A 179 -33.20 -39.76 26.25
CA SER A 179 -32.06 -39.24 25.52
C SER A 179 -32.52 -38.00 24.77
N VAL A 180 -31.72 -36.93 24.88
CA VAL A 180 -31.90 -35.72 24.11
C VAL A 180 -30.78 -35.69 23.10
N SER A 181 -31.14 -35.71 21.81
CA SER A 181 -30.17 -35.52 20.73
C SER A 181 -29.99 -34.03 20.51
N ILE A 182 -28.76 -33.51 20.69
CA ILE A 182 -28.39 -32.17 20.28
C ILE A 182 -27.95 -32.31 18.83
N GLY A 183 -28.80 -31.89 17.90
CA GLY A 183 -28.52 -31.97 16.46
C GLY A 183 -27.35 -31.14 16.00
N ALA A 184 -27.03 -31.19 14.73
CA ALA A 184 -26.04 -30.35 14.10
C ALA A 184 -26.42 -28.89 14.27
N HIS A 185 -25.42 -28.07 14.61
CA HIS A 185 -25.56 -26.63 14.72
C HIS A 185 -24.33 -25.96 14.15
N GLU A 186 -24.44 -24.70 13.76
CA GLU A 186 -23.40 -23.89 13.17
C GLU A 186 -23.05 -22.74 14.08
N HIS A 187 -21.79 -22.33 14.01
CA HIS A 187 -21.31 -21.13 14.68
C HIS A 187 -20.78 -20.15 13.64
N ASP A 188 -21.24 -18.91 13.69
CA ASP A 188 -20.65 -17.82 12.94
C ASP A 188 -19.29 -17.46 13.55
N ILE A 189 -18.25 -17.53 12.74
CA ILE A 189 -16.93 -17.03 13.11
C ILE A 189 -16.84 -15.62 12.55
N LYS A 190 -16.86 -14.64 13.44
CA LYS A 190 -16.71 -13.21 13.12
C LYS A 190 -15.47 -12.69 13.81
N GLY A 191 -14.66 -11.98 13.05
CA GLY A 191 -13.45 -11.34 13.55
C GLY A 191 -12.59 -10.85 12.40
N ASP A 192 -11.66 -9.98 12.72
CA ASP A 192 -10.65 -9.49 11.79
C ASP A 192 -9.34 -10.24 12.05
N THR A 193 -8.54 -10.39 11.00
CA THR A 193 -7.15 -10.83 11.17
C THR A 193 -6.33 -9.70 11.78
N ASP A 194 -5.22 -10.05 12.42
CA ASP A 194 -4.28 -9.05 12.89
C ASP A 194 -3.78 -8.18 11.74
N SER A 195 -3.52 -6.91 12.04
CA SER A 195 -2.93 -6.00 11.07
C SER A 195 -1.50 -6.42 10.74
N VAL A 196 -1.21 -6.52 9.46
CA VAL A 196 0.14 -6.79 8.95
C VAL A 196 0.63 -5.60 8.14
N GLY A 197 1.87 -5.20 8.37
CA GLY A 197 2.52 -4.08 7.71
C GLY A 197 2.80 -2.92 8.65
N SER A 198 3.82 -2.12 8.31
CA SER A 198 4.27 -0.99 9.13
C SER A 198 3.82 0.37 8.58
N GLY A 199 3.22 0.42 7.39
CA GLY A 199 2.92 1.67 6.70
C GLY A 199 4.17 2.43 6.21
N THR A 200 5.33 1.76 6.17
CA THR A 200 6.57 2.40 5.72
C THR A 200 6.46 2.76 4.23
N PRO A 201 6.71 4.02 3.86
CA PRO A 201 6.67 4.43 2.46
C PRO A 201 7.66 3.65 1.59
N LEU A 202 7.23 3.29 0.40
CA LEU A 202 8.07 2.66 -0.61
C LEU A 202 8.94 3.73 -1.29
N SER A 203 10.26 3.52 -1.35
CA SER A 203 11.16 4.36 -2.13
C SER A 203 11.00 4.07 -3.62
N LEU A 204 10.84 5.13 -4.41
CA LEU A 204 10.75 5.09 -5.88
C LEU A 204 12.05 5.59 -6.54
N THR A 205 13.06 5.92 -5.75
CA THR A 205 14.31 6.47 -6.27
C THR A 205 15.08 5.43 -7.06
N ASN A 206 15.27 5.67 -8.34
CA ASN A 206 16.11 4.84 -9.20
C ASN A 206 17.61 5.08 -8.90
N ALA A 207 18.46 4.15 -9.32
CA ALA A 207 19.91 4.38 -9.32
C ALA A 207 20.23 5.59 -10.24
N TYR A 208 21.08 6.50 -9.78
CA TYR A 208 21.36 7.76 -10.47
C TYR A 208 22.82 8.20 -10.32
N VAL A 209 23.24 9.10 -11.21
CA VAL A 209 24.47 9.87 -11.09
C VAL A 209 24.09 11.34 -11.02
N LYS A 210 24.67 12.08 -10.07
CA LYS A 210 24.42 13.52 -9.90
C LYS A 210 25.44 14.33 -10.67
N LEU A 211 24.95 15.30 -11.45
CA LEU A 211 25.73 16.29 -12.14
C LEU A 211 25.34 17.70 -11.65
N ALA A 212 26.26 18.64 -11.69
CA ALA A 212 25.93 20.04 -11.48
C ALA A 212 25.31 20.61 -12.75
N ALA A 213 24.14 21.22 -12.64
CA ALA A 213 23.44 21.79 -13.78
C ALA A 213 23.19 23.28 -13.58
N TRP A 214 23.47 24.07 -14.61
CA TRP A 214 23.32 25.50 -14.62
C TRP A 214 22.60 25.94 -15.88
N TYR A 215 21.83 27.01 -15.81
CA TYR A 215 21.24 27.63 -16.98
C TYR A 215 21.64 29.10 -17.07
N ARG A 216 21.87 29.60 -18.28
CA ARG A 216 22.26 30.97 -18.52
C ARG A 216 21.06 31.89 -18.33
N THR A 217 21.23 32.96 -17.54
CA THR A 217 20.20 33.97 -17.26
C THR A 217 20.48 35.32 -17.93
N ALA A 218 21.74 35.63 -18.20
CA ALA A 218 22.15 36.82 -18.94
C ALA A 218 23.49 36.60 -19.67
#